data_ba2dd293a06d17bc622897ae5bb1e6fb
#
_entry.id   ba2dd293a06d17bc622897ae5bb1e6fb
#
_cell.length_a   1.000
_cell.length_b   1.000
_cell.length_c   1.000
_cell.angle_alpha   90.00
_cell.angle_beta   90.00
_cell.angle_gamma   90.00
#
_symmetry.space_group_name_H-M   'P 1'
#
loop_
_entity.id
_entity.type
_entity.pdbx_description
1 polymer ?
#
loop_
_entity_poly.entity_id
_entity_poly.type
_entity_poly.pdbx_seq_one_letter_code
_entity_poly.pdbx_strand_id
1 'polypeptide(L)'
;MRHYAAGVAVPVFSTTDHRLKTLFAGEGTMEQNQTKLLIPVLRPLYEWAEPVSWLLVRLTVGLMIIPHGWPKVMAGIGPTAANALAKRGIEPAEPLAVILIVLETIGGLCIALGLFTRFFAVAIAVEMAVIVHQYFPKFGWTGPGYEYPLMWGLIMLAIALRGGGPYSLDRRLGREL
;
A
#
# COMPACT_ATOMS: atom_id res chain seq x y z
N MET A 1 28.40 -64.32 -7.67
CA MET A 1 27.24 -63.42 -7.34
C MET A 1 27.54 -62.01 -7.80
N ARG A 2 26.85 -61.56 -8.86
CA ARG A 2 27.06 -60.23 -9.45
C ARG A 2 25.95 -59.32 -8.94
N HIS A 3 26.29 -58.23 -8.22
CA HIS A 3 25.32 -57.18 -7.89
C HIS A 3 25.30 -56.11 -8.98
N TYR A 4 24.16 -55.98 -9.62
CA TYR A 4 23.85 -54.86 -10.53
C TYR A 4 23.44 -53.70 -9.69
N ALA A 5 24.19 -52.59 -9.78
CA ALA A 5 23.75 -51.29 -9.33
C ALA A 5 23.16 -50.54 -10.54
N ALA A 6 21.84 -50.36 -10.54
CA ALA A 6 21.14 -49.56 -11.52
C ALA A 6 21.35 -48.05 -11.19
N GLY A 7 22.14 -47.36 -11.96
CA GLY A 7 22.28 -45.92 -11.87
C GLY A 7 21.05 -45.24 -12.49
N VAL A 8 20.32 -44.48 -11.68
CA VAL A 8 19.27 -43.59 -12.15
C VAL A 8 19.91 -42.41 -12.87
N ALA A 9 19.78 -42.35 -14.20
CA ALA A 9 20.24 -41.22 -15.00
C ALA A 9 19.27 -40.05 -14.75
N VAL A 10 19.76 -39.00 -14.12
CA VAL A 10 19.05 -37.71 -14.02
C VAL A 10 19.19 -37.03 -15.39
N PRO A 11 18.09 -36.62 -16.04
CA PRO A 11 18.20 -35.92 -17.32
C PRO A 11 18.84 -34.55 -17.10
N VAL A 12 20.03 -34.37 -17.69
CA VAL A 12 20.68 -33.06 -17.80
C VAL A 12 19.88 -32.23 -18.80
N PHE A 13 19.08 -31.29 -18.31
CA PHE A 13 18.39 -30.33 -19.18
C PHE A 13 19.43 -29.46 -19.90
N SER A 14 19.60 -29.73 -21.19
CA SER A 14 20.40 -28.86 -22.06
C SER A 14 19.73 -27.51 -22.22
N THR A 15 20.44 -26.44 -21.84
CA THR A 15 20.03 -25.03 -21.91
C THR A 15 19.89 -24.51 -23.35
N THR A 16 19.83 -25.36 -24.35
CA THR A 16 19.79 -24.99 -25.77
C THR A 16 18.45 -25.29 -26.44
N ASP A 17 17.38 -25.51 -25.68
CA ASP A 17 16.07 -25.72 -26.30
C ASP A 17 15.49 -24.36 -26.76
N HIS A 18 15.64 -24.11 -28.05
CA HIS A 18 15.09 -22.94 -28.77
C HIS A 18 13.57 -22.83 -28.63
N ARG A 19 12.86 -23.94 -28.33
CA ARG A 19 11.40 -23.94 -28.12
C ARG A 19 11.02 -23.36 -26.78
N LEU A 20 11.86 -23.52 -25.73
CA LEU A 20 11.60 -22.89 -24.45
C LEU A 20 11.85 -21.37 -24.52
N LYS A 21 12.83 -20.93 -25.31
CA LYS A 21 13.06 -19.49 -25.53
C LYS A 21 11.88 -18.83 -26.27
N THR A 22 11.18 -19.53 -27.16
CA THR A 22 9.97 -18.99 -27.80
C THR A 22 8.72 -19.05 -26.92
N LEU A 23 8.66 -19.94 -25.93
CA LEU A 23 7.58 -19.96 -24.94
C LEU A 23 7.75 -18.88 -23.86
N PHE A 24 8.98 -18.48 -23.54
CA PHE A 24 9.28 -17.38 -22.62
C PHE A 24 9.60 -16.05 -23.33
N ALA A 25 9.93 -16.07 -24.61
CA ALA A 25 9.92 -14.94 -25.51
C ALA A 25 8.53 -14.76 -26.14
N GLY A 26 7.48 -14.99 -25.36
CA GLY A 26 6.24 -14.27 -25.49
C GLY A 26 6.53 -12.81 -25.17
N GLU A 27 7.29 -12.16 -26.04
CA GLU A 27 7.10 -10.76 -26.36
C GLU A 27 5.70 -10.63 -27.01
N GLY A 28 4.67 -11.04 -26.24
CA GLY A 28 3.48 -10.28 -26.23
C GLY A 28 3.93 -8.89 -25.79
N THR A 29 4.34 -8.04 -26.73
CA THR A 29 3.98 -6.65 -26.65
C THR A 29 2.58 -6.70 -26.07
N MET A 30 2.42 -6.42 -24.78
CA MET A 30 1.16 -5.92 -24.26
C MET A 30 0.98 -4.66 -25.09
N GLU A 31 0.38 -4.85 -26.24
CA GLU A 31 -0.26 -3.80 -26.99
C GLU A 31 -1.19 -3.23 -25.92
N GLN A 32 -0.67 -2.19 -25.28
CA GLN A 32 -1.44 -1.44 -24.28
C GLN A 32 -2.70 -1.15 -25.04
N ASN A 33 -3.78 -1.78 -24.61
CA ASN A 33 -5.11 -1.55 -25.12
C ASN A 33 -5.42 -0.10 -24.79
N GLN A 34 -4.78 0.80 -25.60
CA GLN A 34 -4.87 2.24 -25.44
C GLN A 34 -6.31 2.55 -25.78
N THR A 35 -7.12 2.68 -24.74
CA THR A 35 -8.50 3.14 -24.85
C THR A 35 -8.50 4.37 -25.73
N LYS A 36 -9.17 4.29 -26.88
CA LYS A 36 -9.25 5.43 -27.82
C LYS A 36 -9.99 6.55 -27.11
N LEU A 37 -9.31 7.66 -26.90
CA LEU A 37 -9.92 8.85 -26.33
C LEU A 37 -11.01 9.35 -27.29
N LEU A 38 -12.19 9.64 -26.76
CA LEU A 38 -13.28 10.26 -27.52
C LEU A 38 -12.86 11.63 -28.06
N ILE A 39 -12.01 12.34 -27.32
CA ILE A 39 -11.48 13.67 -27.68
C ILE A 39 -9.94 13.56 -27.68
N PRO A 40 -9.30 13.20 -28.82
CA PRO A 40 -7.87 12.98 -28.89
C PRO A 40 -6.99 14.19 -28.53
N VAL A 41 -7.50 15.40 -28.69
CA VAL A 41 -6.81 16.66 -28.35
C VAL A 41 -6.48 16.78 -26.86
N LEU A 42 -7.19 16.02 -25.99
CA LEU A 42 -6.93 16.00 -24.54
C LEU A 42 -5.80 15.05 -24.12
N ARG A 43 -5.24 14.27 -25.05
CA ARG A 43 -4.17 13.31 -24.74
C ARG A 43 -2.98 13.95 -24.02
N PRO A 44 -2.39 15.07 -24.47
CA PRO A 44 -1.25 15.69 -23.78
C PRO A 44 -1.59 16.12 -22.34
N LEU A 45 -2.82 16.56 -22.12
CA LEU A 45 -3.31 16.92 -20.78
C LEU A 45 -3.34 15.70 -19.86
N TYR A 46 -3.86 14.56 -20.34
CA TYR A 46 -3.93 13.34 -19.52
C TYR A 46 -2.55 12.75 -19.25
N GLU A 47 -1.65 12.75 -20.23
CA GLU A 47 -0.26 12.28 -20.06
C GLU A 47 0.50 13.12 -19.01
N TRP A 48 0.26 14.43 -19.01
CA TRP A 48 0.81 15.33 -17.97
C TRP A 48 0.12 15.13 -16.61
N ALA A 49 -1.20 14.95 -16.61
CA ALA A 49 -1.99 14.84 -15.38
C ALA A 49 -1.79 13.53 -14.63
N GLU A 50 -1.49 12.42 -15.31
CA GLU A 50 -1.37 11.09 -14.69
C GLU A 50 -0.37 11.08 -13.52
N PRO A 51 0.90 11.49 -13.68
CA PRO A 51 1.84 11.49 -12.56
C PRO A 51 1.48 12.50 -11.46
N VAL A 52 0.86 13.63 -11.84
CA VAL A 52 0.39 14.65 -10.89
C VAL A 52 -0.82 14.16 -10.09
N SER A 53 -1.75 13.46 -10.73
CA SER A 53 -2.93 12.92 -10.05
C SER A 53 -2.55 11.96 -8.92
N TRP A 54 -1.55 11.10 -9.15
CA TRP A 54 -1.06 10.18 -8.13
C TRP A 54 -0.36 10.90 -6.96
N LEU A 55 0.43 11.94 -7.28
CA LEU A 55 1.01 12.81 -6.25
C LEU A 55 -0.08 13.46 -5.40
N LEU A 56 -1.15 13.98 -6.03
CA LEU A 56 -2.27 14.61 -5.30
C LEU A 56 -2.98 13.62 -4.37
N VAL A 57 -3.29 12.40 -4.83
CA VAL A 57 -3.88 11.35 -3.98
C VAL A 57 -3.01 11.12 -2.75
N ARG A 58 -1.71 10.90 -2.95
CA ARG A 58 -0.78 10.61 -1.86
C ARG A 58 -0.61 11.78 -0.90
N LEU A 59 -0.44 13.02 -1.41
CA LEU A 59 -0.39 14.23 -0.59
C LEU A 59 -1.66 14.40 0.23
N THR A 60 -2.83 14.26 -0.40
CA THR A 60 -4.11 14.43 0.29
C THR A 60 -4.25 13.46 1.43
N VAL A 61 -4.11 12.15 1.18
CA VAL A 61 -4.33 11.16 2.24
C VAL A 61 -3.23 11.22 3.31
N GLY A 62 -1.97 11.46 2.92
CA GLY A 62 -0.87 11.58 3.87
C GLY A 62 -1.00 12.79 4.79
N LEU A 63 -1.37 13.95 4.24
CA LEU A 63 -1.55 15.16 5.03
C LEU A 63 -2.83 15.15 5.87
N MET A 64 -3.91 14.55 5.35
CA MET A 64 -5.21 14.51 6.05
C MET A 64 -5.23 13.56 7.24
N ILE A 65 -4.34 12.57 7.33
CA ILE A 65 -4.27 11.68 8.49
C ILE A 65 -3.54 12.35 9.68
N ILE A 66 -2.64 13.30 9.45
CA ILE A 66 -1.85 13.97 10.51
C ILE A 66 -2.74 14.65 11.55
N PRO A 67 -3.81 15.40 11.18
CA PRO A 67 -4.73 15.98 12.14
C PRO A 67 -5.43 14.97 13.07
N HIS A 68 -5.53 13.70 12.67
CA HIS A 68 -6.05 12.63 13.53
C HIS A 68 -5.03 12.15 14.58
N GLY A 69 -3.75 12.15 14.21
CA GLY A 69 -2.65 11.80 15.11
C GLY A 69 -2.27 12.93 16.07
N TRP A 70 -2.36 14.18 15.61
CA TRP A 70 -1.89 15.33 16.41
C TRP A 70 -2.50 15.45 17.80
N PRO A 71 -3.83 15.34 18.00
CA PRO A 71 -4.44 15.36 19.34
C PRO A 71 -3.93 14.24 20.24
N LYS A 72 -3.58 13.07 19.67
CA LYS A 72 -3.02 11.94 20.41
C LYS A 72 -1.60 12.20 20.89
N VAL A 73 -0.80 12.89 20.04
CA VAL A 73 0.54 13.38 20.44
C VAL A 73 0.41 14.33 21.64
N MET A 74 -0.52 15.29 21.57
CA MET A 74 -0.73 16.28 22.63
C MET A 74 -1.28 15.67 23.91
N ALA A 75 -2.13 14.66 23.80
CA ALA A 75 -2.67 13.93 24.96
C ALA A 75 -1.63 13.03 25.62
N GLY A 76 -0.67 12.51 24.86
CA GLY A 76 0.33 11.55 25.32
C GLY A 76 -0.12 10.09 25.20
N ILE A 77 0.82 9.17 25.47
CA ILE A 77 0.63 7.73 25.26
C ILE A 77 -0.45 7.16 26.18
N GLY A 78 -0.38 7.44 27.50
CA GLY A 78 -1.32 6.88 28.48
C GLY A 78 -2.78 7.22 28.20
N PRO A 79 -3.17 8.49 28.06
CA PRO A 79 -4.53 8.87 27.68
C PRO A 79 -4.98 8.31 26.33
N THR A 80 -4.08 8.24 25.36
CA THR A 80 -4.38 7.62 24.04
C THR A 80 -4.63 6.14 24.20
N ALA A 81 -3.80 5.40 24.93
CA ALA A 81 -3.98 3.99 25.22
C ALA A 81 -5.34 3.74 25.90
N ALA A 82 -5.64 4.49 26.95
CA ALA A 82 -6.89 4.32 27.69
C ALA A 82 -8.13 4.63 26.86
N ASN A 83 -8.14 5.74 26.12
CA ASN A 83 -9.34 6.26 25.45
C ASN A 83 -9.55 5.71 24.03
N ALA A 84 -8.48 5.47 23.28
CA ALA A 84 -8.57 5.01 21.90
C ALA A 84 -8.56 3.49 21.80
N LEU A 85 -7.89 2.77 22.69
CA LEU A 85 -7.62 1.35 22.57
C LEU A 85 -8.26 0.51 23.69
N ALA A 86 -7.84 0.69 24.96
CA ALA A 86 -8.30 -0.14 26.07
C ALA A 86 -9.83 -0.13 26.25
N LYS A 87 -10.48 1.03 26.12
CA LYS A 87 -11.96 1.13 26.12
C LYS A 87 -12.65 0.30 25.04
N ARG A 88 -11.92 -0.08 24.00
CA ARG A 88 -12.41 -0.93 22.88
C ARG A 88 -11.94 -2.36 22.99
N GLY A 89 -11.29 -2.74 24.08
CA GLY A 89 -10.75 -4.08 24.29
C GLY A 89 -9.52 -4.39 23.43
N ILE A 90 -8.81 -3.36 22.94
CA ILE A 90 -7.60 -3.53 22.13
C ILE A 90 -6.39 -3.50 23.08
N GLU A 91 -5.76 -4.66 23.23
CA GLU A 91 -4.59 -4.84 24.10
C GLU A 91 -3.41 -5.48 23.35
N PRO A 92 -2.16 -5.20 23.72
CA PRO A 92 -1.70 -4.28 24.78
C PRO A 92 -1.81 -2.80 24.35
N ALA A 93 -2.54 -1.99 25.13
CA ALA A 93 -2.96 -0.65 24.71
C ALA A 93 -1.81 0.36 24.59
N GLU A 94 -0.84 0.36 25.52
CA GLU A 94 0.25 1.36 25.52
C GLU A 94 1.19 1.24 24.32
N PRO A 95 1.77 0.06 23.98
CA PRO A 95 2.61 -0.06 22.79
C PRO A 95 1.83 0.19 21.50
N LEU A 96 0.56 -0.21 21.44
CA LEU A 96 -0.29 0.07 20.29
C LEU A 96 -0.63 1.56 20.15
N ALA A 97 -0.74 2.31 21.26
CA ALA A 97 -0.92 3.75 21.22
C ALA A 97 0.30 4.47 20.61
N VAL A 98 1.52 4.00 20.92
CA VAL A 98 2.74 4.52 20.28
C VAL A 98 2.69 4.28 18.77
N ILE A 99 2.36 3.06 18.33
CA ILE A 99 2.25 2.71 16.92
C ILE A 99 1.20 3.59 16.22
N LEU A 100 0.02 3.73 16.82
CA LEU A 100 -1.08 4.57 16.33
C LEU A 100 -0.63 6.02 16.13
N ILE A 101 0.00 6.63 17.13
CA ILE A 101 0.52 7.99 17.06
C ILE A 101 1.55 8.14 15.93
N VAL A 102 2.49 7.19 15.83
CA VAL A 102 3.53 7.21 14.79
C VAL A 102 2.93 7.05 13.40
N LEU A 103 1.97 6.14 13.20
CA LEU A 103 1.34 5.91 11.90
C LEU A 103 0.55 7.13 11.43
N GLU A 104 -0.24 7.72 12.31
CA GLU A 104 -1.08 8.88 11.96
C GLU A 104 -0.29 10.19 11.81
N THR A 105 0.94 10.29 12.35
CA THR A 105 1.78 11.49 12.24
C THR A 105 2.94 11.28 11.28
N ILE A 106 3.95 10.53 11.69
CA ILE A 106 5.16 10.27 10.88
C ILE A 106 4.79 9.45 9.64
N GLY A 107 3.95 8.42 9.79
CA GLY A 107 3.47 7.62 8.66
C GLY A 107 2.73 8.47 7.64
N GLY A 108 1.84 9.35 8.09
CA GLY A 108 1.14 10.31 7.23
C GLY A 108 2.11 11.21 6.46
N LEU A 109 3.13 11.76 7.13
CA LEU A 109 4.16 12.57 6.49
C LEU A 109 4.97 11.76 5.48
N CYS A 110 5.35 10.53 5.83
CA CYS A 110 6.08 9.63 4.94
C CYS A 110 5.26 9.31 3.68
N ILE A 111 3.95 9.03 3.80
CA ILE A 111 3.05 8.84 2.66
C ILE A 111 3.02 10.10 1.79
N ALA A 112 2.86 11.29 2.37
CA ALA A 112 2.84 12.54 1.62
C ALA A 112 4.12 12.76 0.81
N LEU A 113 5.28 12.55 1.43
CA LEU A 113 6.59 12.69 0.80
C LEU A 113 6.93 11.54 -0.15
N GLY A 114 6.27 10.40 -0.01
CA GLY A 114 6.60 9.17 -0.74
C GLY A 114 7.88 8.52 -0.25
N LEU A 115 8.04 8.43 1.05
CA LEU A 115 9.17 7.80 1.71
C LEU A 115 8.70 6.54 2.45
N PHE A 116 9.36 5.40 2.21
CA PHE A 116 8.89 4.09 2.69
C PHE A 116 7.39 3.87 2.42
N THR A 117 6.97 4.28 1.24
CA THR A 117 5.55 4.44 0.89
C THR A 117 4.76 3.17 1.11
N ARG A 118 5.24 2.02 0.60
CA ARG A 118 4.52 0.75 0.70
C ARG A 118 4.39 0.29 2.16
N PHE A 119 5.46 0.44 2.94
CA PHE A 119 5.48 0.05 4.35
C PHE A 119 4.41 0.82 5.16
N PHE A 120 4.44 2.15 5.10
CA PHE A 120 3.48 2.96 5.85
C PHE A 120 2.06 2.82 5.31
N ALA A 121 1.89 2.65 4.00
CA ALA A 121 0.58 2.43 3.41
C ALA A 121 -0.06 1.12 3.88
N VAL A 122 0.71 0.01 3.93
CA VAL A 122 0.22 -1.27 4.50
C VAL A 122 -0.11 -1.10 5.98
N ALA A 123 0.78 -0.49 6.76
CA ALA A 123 0.58 -0.33 8.20
C ALA A 123 -0.69 0.48 8.52
N ILE A 124 -0.91 1.60 7.81
CA ILE A 124 -2.12 2.42 7.96
C ILE A 124 -3.36 1.68 7.42
N ALA A 125 -3.25 0.89 6.34
CA ALA A 125 -4.37 0.08 5.86
C ALA A 125 -4.81 -0.96 6.90
N VAL A 126 -3.86 -1.60 7.60
CA VAL A 126 -4.14 -2.52 8.71
C VAL A 126 -4.81 -1.77 9.88
N GLU A 127 -4.31 -0.60 10.25
CA GLU A 127 -4.94 0.26 11.26
C GLU A 127 -6.40 0.57 10.90
N MET A 128 -6.67 0.99 9.65
CA MET A 128 -8.02 1.26 9.17
C MET A 128 -8.90 0.03 9.20
N ALA A 129 -8.39 -1.16 8.87
CA ALA A 129 -9.13 -2.42 8.96
C ALA A 129 -9.53 -2.75 10.41
N VAL A 130 -8.67 -2.49 11.39
CA VAL A 130 -9.00 -2.62 12.82
C VAL A 130 -10.11 -1.65 13.21
N ILE A 131 -10.07 -0.40 12.75
CA ILE A 131 -11.09 0.59 13.02
C ILE A 131 -12.42 0.19 12.37
N VAL A 132 -12.40 -0.29 11.11
CA VAL A 132 -13.60 -0.85 10.44
C VAL A 132 -14.22 -1.95 11.28
N HIS A 133 -13.42 -2.91 11.76
CA HIS A 133 -13.92 -4.01 12.61
C HIS A 133 -14.60 -3.49 13.90
N GLN A 134 -14.06 -2.44 14.51
CA GLN A 134 -14.60 -1.85 15.74
C GLN A 134 -15.96 -1.15 15.52
N TYR A 135 -16.19 -0.62 14.32
CA TYR A 135 -17.44 0.10 14.03
C TYR A 135 -18.46 -0.75 13.29
N PHE A 136 -18.08 -1.92 12.76
CA PHE A 136 -19.01 -2.79 12.05
C PHE A 136 -20.12 -3.33 12.99
N PRO A 137 -21.40 -3.43 12.57
CA PRO A 137 -21.95 -3.08 11.24
C PRO A 137 -22.51 -1.64 11.14
N LYS A 138 -22.08 -0.72 12.01
CA LYS A 138 -22.61 0.63 12.06
C LYS A 138 -22.14 1.44 10.85
N PHE A 139 -23.05 1.69 9.91
CA PHE A 139 -22.86 2.65 8.86
C PHE A 139 -23.23 4.07 9.34
N GLY A 140 -22.38 5.05 9.13
CA GLY A 140 -22.61 6.41 9.63
C GLY A 140 -21.78 7.44 8.86
N TRP A 141 -22.34 7.99 7.78
CA TRP A 141 -21.68 8.99 6.96
C TRP A 141 -21.41 10.32 7.70
N THR A 142 -22.28 10.70 8.63
CA THR A 142 -22.20 11.94 9.40
C THR A 142 -21.80 11.75 10.87
N GLY A 143 -21.46 10.53 11.26
CA GLY A 143 -21.09 10.17 12.62
C GLY A 143 -20.10 9.00 12.66
N PRO A 144 -19.81 8.45 13.82
CA PRO A 144 -18.89 7.33 13.91
C PRO A 144 -19.47 6.09 13.22
N GLY A 145 -18.84 5.65 12.15
CA GLY A 145 -19.19 4.49 11.33
C GLY A 145 -17.96 3.89 10.65
N TYR A 146 -18.12 2.77 9.95
CA TYR A 146 -17.00 2.05 9.34
C TYR A 146 -16.65 2.54 7.93
N GLU A 147 -17.50 3.28 7.23
CA GLU A 147 -17.29 3.64 5.83
C GLU A 147 -16.13 4.61 5.63
N TYR A 148 -15.93 5.55 6.54
CA TYR A 148 -14.80 6.48 6.45
C TYR A 148 -13.45 5.75 6.59
N PRO A 149 -13.20 4.95 7.65
CA PRO A 149 -11.97 4.17 7.73
C PRO A 149 -11.85 3.12 6.63
N LEU A 150 -12.96 2.56 6.11
CA LEU A 150 -12.92 1.66 4.98
C LEU A 150 -12.40 2.35 3.71
N MET A 151 -12.92 3.53 3.40
CA MET A 151 -12.45 4.32 2.26
C MET A 151 -10.95 4.64 2.38
N TRP A 152 -10.49 5.07 3.56
CA TRP A 152 -9.08 5.34 3.81
C TRP A 152 -8.23 4.08 3.66
N GLY A 153 -8.66 2.97 4.23
CA GLY A 153 -7.97 1.68 4.13
C GLY A 153 -7.81 1.21 2.69
N LEU A 154 -8.86 1.35 1.86
CA LEU A 154 -8.80 1.01 0.43
C LEU A 154 -7.85 1.92 -0.35
N ILE A 155 -7.83 3.23 -0.07
CA ILE A 155 -6.88 4.15 -0.70
C ILE A 155 -5.45 3.81 -0.28
N MET A 156 -5.20 3.54 1.00
CA MET A 156 -3.89 3.11 1.48
C MET A 156 -3.44 1.78 0.86
N LEU A 157 -4.37 0.84 0.69
CA LEU A 157 -4.09 -0.41 -0.02
C LEU A 157 -3.71 -0.15 -1.48
N ALA A 158 -4.40 0.73 -2.17
CA ALA A 158 -4.05 1.13 -3.55
C ALA A 158 -2.64 1.76 -3.61
N ILE A 159 -2.30 2.61 -2.63
CA ILE A 159 -0.95 3.20 -2.51
C ILE A 159 0.09 2.10 -2.24
N ALA A 160 -0.19 1.14 -1.36
CA ALA A 160 0.70 0.02 -1.06
C ALA A 160 0.99 -0.82 -2.32
N LEU A 161 -0.03 -1.10 -3.13
CA LEU A 161 0.09 -1.88 -4.35
C LEU A 161 0.85 -1.11 -5.46
N ARG A 162 0.56 0.17 -5.65
CA ARG A 162 1.16 0.99 -6.71
C ARG A 162 2.53 1.57 -6.33
N GLY A 163 2.75 1.85 -5.03
CA GLY A 163 3.96 2.50 -4.53
C GLY A 163 3.93 4.03 -4.62
N GLY A 164 5.09 4.65 -4.39
CA GLY A 164 5.23 6.10 -4.28
C GLY A 164 5.03 6.88 -5.59
N GLY A 165 5.25 6.23 -6.73
CA GLY A 165 5.10 6.85 -8.05
C GLY A 165 6.23 7.84 -8.43
N PRO A 166 6.07 8.59 -9.55
CA PRO A 166 7.14 9.38 -10.14
C PRO A 166 7.71 10.49 -9.25
N TYR A 167 6.86 11.12 -8.45
CA TYR A 167 7.22 12.23 -7.56
C TYR A 167 7.37 11.78 -6.11
N SER A 168 8.06 10.64 -5.87
CA SER A 168 8.33 10.11 -4.53
C SER A 168 9.80 10.23 -4.16
N LEU A 169 10.09 10.30 -2.86
CA LEU A 169 11.45 10.18 -2.35
C LEU A 169 12.01 8.78 -2.56
N ASP A 170 11.19 7.73 -2.45
CA ASP A 170 11.57 6.34 -2.73
C ASP A 170 12.18 6.21 -4.12
N ARG A 171 11.55 6.82 -5.14
CA ARG A 171 12.07 6.81 -6.50
C ARG A 171 13.41 7.54 -6.62
N ARG A 172 13.59 8.68 -5.91
CA ARG A 172 14.86 9.43 -5.93
C ARG A 172 15.98 8.67 -5.25
N LEU A 173 15.66 7.90 -4.21
CA LEU A 173 16.60 7.04 -3.49
C LEU A 173 16.91 5.74 -4.24
N GLY A 174 16.15 5.43 -5.30
CA GLY A 174 16.29 4.19 -6.08
C GLY A 174 15.94 2.93 -5.30
N ARG A 175 15.18 3.06 -4.22
CA ARG A 175 14.75 1.95 -3.34
C ARG A 175 13.31 2.16 -2.94
N GLU A 176 12.50 1.15 -3.14
CA GLU A 176 11.12 1.08 -2.68
C GLU A 176 10.98 -0.20 -1.85
N LEU A 177 10.42 -0.06 -0.64
CA LEU A 177 10.13 -1.21 0.24
C LEU A 177 8.71 -1.70 0.00
#